data_de0e6cb2e619717412b1455e42364c7f
#
_entry.id   de0e6cb2e619717412b1455e42364c7f
#
_cell.length_a   1.000
_cell.length_b   1.000
_cell.length_c   1.000
_cell.angle_alpha   90.00
_cell.angle_beta   90.00
_cell.angle_gamma   90.00
#
_symmetry.space_group_name_H-M   'P 1'
#
loop_
_entity.id
_entity.type
_entity.pdbx_description
1 polymer ?
#
loop_
_entity_poly.entity_id
_entity_poly.type
_entity_poly.pdbx_seq_one_letter_code
_entity_poly.pdbx_strand_id
1 'polypeptide(L)'
;SEIDAKDLRVYGAIKQDPQFIQQLIEIYHEMTTAKMSFLDLESLDDADKRSDLLLIFEKVTAYLNQGQVSQGSQLSYLIDAIEENKVSSDFSQIALVIDGFTRFSAEEEHLVDLLYRKGVEIVIGAYATKKAYTSPFTEGNLYQASVEFLRHLAFKYQTKAENTCQEHEQLDAFAKASKLLESAYDYSEISLEVDAKDREDLQIWSCLTQKEELELVARSIRQKLHQEPKLSYKNFRILLGDVESYKLSLQTIFNQYQIPFYLGKSESMAHHPLTQFVESIGRLKRYN
;
A
#
# COMPACT_ATOMS: atom_id res chain seq x y z
N SER A 1 -13.52 -11.50 25.66
CA SER A 1 -14.43 -11.63 26.82
C SER A 1 -13.90 -12.58 27.91
N GLU A 2 -12.77 -13.26 27.71
CA GLU A 2 -12.18 -14.21 28.68
C GLU A 2 -11.17 -13.57 29.66
N ILE A 3 -10.80 -12.31 29.46
CA ILE A 3 -9.93 -11.58 30.37
C ILE A 3 -10.81 -10.71 31.28
N ASP A 4 -10.69 -10.88 32.60
CA ASP A 4 -11.40 -10.02 33.54
C ASP A 4 -10.79 -8.61 33.56
N ALA A 5 -11.58 -7.57 33.74
CA ALA A 5 -11.08 -6.20 33.82
C ALA A 5 -10.12 -6.01 35.00
N LYS A 6 -10.22 -6.86 36.03
CA LYS A 6 -9.38 -6.86 37.22
C LYS A 6 -7.98 -7.45 36.97
N ASP A 7 -7.83 -8.22 35.90
CA ASP A 7 -6.55 -8.82 35.52
C ASP A 7 -5.65 -7.86 34.74
N LEU A 8 -6.24 -6.75 34.25
CA LEU A 8 -5.54 -5.71 33.54
C LEU A 8 -5.31 -4.50 34.43
N ARG A 9 -4.07 -4.03 34.49
CA ARG A 9 -3.66 -2.91 35.36
C ARG A 9 -4.01 -1.55 34.75
N VAL A 10 -3.82 -1.41 33.46
CA VAL A 10 -3.98 -0.14 32.71
C VAL A 10 -5.21 -0.18 31.82
N TYR A 11 -5.36 -1.25 31.04
CA TYR A 11 -6.38 -1.32 29.97
C TYR A 11 -7.73 -1.90 30.40
N GLY A 12 -7.90 -2.26 31.68
CA GLY A 12 -9.11 -2.89 32.19
C GLY A 12 -10.39 -2.07 31.95
N ALA A 13 -10.31 -0.74 32.08
CA ALA A 13 -11.47 0.15 31.87
C ALA A 13 -11.88 0.29 30.40
N ILE A 14 -10.94 0.15 29.47
CA ILE A 14 -11.19 0.34 28.03
C ILE A 14 -11.14 -0.95 27.21
N LYS A 15 -11.10 -2.10 27.85
CA LYS A 15 -10.97 -3.42 27.19
C LYS A 15 -12.08 -3.72 26.19
N GLN A 16 -13.22 -3.06 26.27
CA GLN A 16 -14.35 -3.20 25.35
C GLN A 16 -14.49 -2.03 24.37
N ASP A 17 -13.61 -1.05 24.45
CA ASP A 17 -13.60 0.07 23.53
C ASP A 17 -13.23 -0.40 22.10
N PRO A 18 -14.07 -0.13 21.10
CA PRO A 18 -13.82 -0.58 19.74
C PRO A 18 -12.52 -0.04 19.14
N GLN A 19 -12.13 1.20 19.48
CA GLN A 19 -10.90 1.80 18.98
C GLN A 19 -9.67 1.13 19.60
N PHE A 20 -9.73 0.84 20.90
CA PHE A 20 -8.67 0.10 21.59
C PHE A 20 -8.51 -1.32 21.03
N ILE A 21 -9.63 -2.02 20.79
CA ILE A 21 -9.61 -3.36 20.19
C ILE A 21 -8.99 -3.31 18.78
N GLN A 22 -9.37 -2.31 17.99
CA GLN A 22 -8.79 -2.13 16.64
C GLN A 22 -7.27 -1.91 16.68
N GLN A 23 -6.79 -1.05 17.57
CA GLN A 23 -5.36 -0.82 17.76
C GLN A 23 -4.62 -2.08 18.21
N LEU A 24 -5.21 -2.89 19.09
CA LEU A 24 -4.61 -4.17 19.52
C LEU A 24 -4.52 -5.15 18.36
N ILE A 25 -5.53 -5.21 17.50
CA ILE A 25 -5.51 -6.08 16.30
C ILE A 25 -4.40 -5.63 15.34
N GLU A 26 -4.26 -4.33 15.14
CA GLU A 26 -3.21 -3.77 14.28
C GLU A 26 -1.80 -4.11 14.82
N ILE A 27 -1.55 -3.87 16.10
CA ILE A 27 -0.26 -4.21 16.75
C ILE A 27 0.01 -5.72 16.67
N TYR A 28 -0.98 -6.55 16.97
CA TYR A 28 -0.85 -8.00 16.87
C TYR A 28 -0.48 -8.44 15.46
N HIS A 29 -1.12 -7.83 14.47
CA HIS A 29 -0.87 -8.12 13.05
C HIS A 29 0.52 -7.66 12.61
N GLU A 30 0.95 -6.47 13.03
CA GLU A 30 2.31 -5.97 12.77
C GLU A 30 3.38 -6.88 13.38
N MET A 31 3.23 -7.26 14.65
CA MET A 31 4.16 -8.18 15.31
C MET A 31 4.23 -9.55 14.61
N THR A 32 3.08 -10.08 14.24
CA THR A 32 3.00 -11.37 13.55
C THR A 32 3.67 -11.31 12.18
N THR A 33 3.40 -10.24 11.41
CA THR A 33 3.99 -10.01 10.08
C THR A 33 5.51 -9.80 10.15
N ALA A 34 5.98 -9.11 11.19
CA ALA A 34 7.40 -8.90 11.43
C ALA A 34 8.10 -10.13 12.06
N LYS A 35 7.36 -11.23 12.32
CA LYS A 35 7.86 -12.42 13.05
C LYS A 35 8.51 -12.06 14.40
N MET A 36 8.01 -11.00 15.04
CA MET A 36 8.47 -10.58 16.36
C MET A 36 7.93 -11.50 17.44
N SER A 37 8.74 -11.77 18.43
CA SER A 37 8.31 -12.47 19.65
C SER A 37 7.59 -11.49 20.59
N PHE A 38 6.63 -11.97 21.36
CA PHE A 38 6.03 -11.15 22.43
C PHE A 38 7.05 -10.77 23.52
N LEU A 39 8.20 -11.48 23.59
CA LEU A 39 9.32 -11.10 24.46
C LEU A 39 9.99 -9.78 24.01
N ASP A 40 9.85 -9.40 22.74
CA ASP A 40 10.38 -8.14 22.23
C ASP A 40 9.63 -6.92 22.80
N LEU A 41 8.43 -7.14 23.37
CA LEU A 41 7.71 -6.13 24.16
C LEU A 41 8.43 -5.76 25.47
N GLU A 42 9.50 -6.48 25.87
CA GLU A 42 10.33 -6.11 27.02
C GLU A 42 11.02 -4.75 26.86
N SER A 43 11.13 -4.26 25.62
CA SER A 43 11.65 -2.92 25.33
C SER A 43 10.69 -1.76 25.68
N LEU A 44 9.44 -2.04 26.02
CA LEU A 44 8.49 -1.02 26.46
C LEU A 44 8.83 -0.54 27.88
N ASP A 45 8.99 0.78 28.05
CA ASP A 45 9.38 1.41 29.33
C ASP A 45 8.34 1.22 30.45
N ASP A 46 7.04 1.15 30.06
CA ASP A 46 5.91 1.01 31.00
C ASP A 46 5.63 -0.47 31.33
N ALA A 47 6.07 -0.89 32.50
CA ALA A 47 5.95 -2.28 32.95
C ALA A 47 4.50 -2.76 33.08
N ASP A 48 3.56 -1.88 33.46
CA ASP A 48 2.16 -2.24 33.66
C ASP A 48 1.45 -2.39 32.30
N LYS A 49 1.70 -1.51 31.34
CA LYS A 49 1.21 -1.66 29.97
C LYS A 49 1.76 -2.91 29.30
N ARG A 50 3.06 -3.17 29.48
CA ARG A 50 3.70 -4.37 28.96
C ARG A 50 3.06 -5.64 29.51
N SER A 51 2.82 -5.69 30.82
CA SER A 51 2.16 -6.83 31.48
C SER A 51 0.76 -7.11 30.90
N ASP A 52 -0.02 -6.05 30.70
CA ASP A 52 -1.35 -6.15 30.11
C ASP A 52 -1.32 -6.64 28.66
N LEU A 53 -0.41 -6.10 27.83
CA LEU A 53 -0.27 -6.52 26.44
C LEU A 53 0.18 -7.98 26.32
N LEU A 54 1.13 -8.40 27.12
CA LEU A 54 1.58 -9.80 27.16
C LEU A 54 0.41 -10.73 27.52
N LEU A 55 -0.36 -10.41 28.56
CA LEU A 55 -1.52 -11.20 28.96
C LEU A 55 -2.58 -11.27 27.87
N ILE A 56 -2.86 -10.15 27.19
CA ILE A 56 -3.83 -10.08 26.11
C ILE A 56 -3.37 -10.95 24.95
N PHE A 57 -2.12 -10.81 24.51
CA PHE A 57 -1.61 -11.52 23.33
C PHE A 57 -1.41 -13.01 23.60
N GLU A 58 -1.01 -13.42 24.80
CA GLU A 58 -1.00 -14.85 25.18
C GLU A 58 -2.40 -15.45 25.12
N LYS A 59 -3.42 -14.77 25.63
CA LYS A 59 -4.81 -15.25 25.59
C LYS A 59 -5.37 -15.29 24.18
N VAL A 60 -5.08 -14.28 23.36
CA VAL A 60 -5.48 -14.25 21.94
C VAL A 60 -4.83 -15.41 21.20
N THR A 61 -3.55 -15.64 21.38
CA THR A 61 -2.82 -16.74 20.76
C THR A 61 -3.35 -18.10 21.20
N ALA A 62 -3.61 -18.28 22.50
CA ALA A 62 -4.20 -19.52 23.01
C ALA A 62 -5.60 -19.78 22.44
N TYR A 63 -6.42 -18.74 22.30
CA TYR A 63 -7.75 -18.85 21.71
C TYR A 63 -7.71 -19.20 20.22
N LEU A 64 -6.83 -18.55 19.46
CA LEU A 64 -6.62 -18.83 18.04
C LEU A 64 -6.13 -20.25 17.81
N ASN A 65 -5.22 -20.75 18.65
CA ASN A 65 -4.73 -22.12 18.61
C ASN A 65 -5.83 -23.17 18.86
N GLN A 66 -6.78 -22.88 19.75
CA GLN A 66 -7.90 -23.79 20.04
C GLN A 66 -8.92 -23.84 18.92
N GLY A 67 -9.10 -22.73 18.19
CA GLY A 67 -10.13 -22.57 17.17
C GLY A 67 -9.75 -23.04 15.76
N GLN A 68 -8.56 -23.58 15.54
CA GLN A 68 -8.00 -23.81 14.19
C GLN A 68 -8.04 -22.53 13.30
N VAL A 69 -8.17 -21.37 13.93
CA VAL A 69 -8.09 -20.09 13.24
C VAL A 69 -6.61 -19.79 13.01
N SER A 70 -6.27 -19.59 11.79
CA SER A 70 -4.94 -19.27 11.33
C SER A 70 -4.33 -18.07 12.07
N GLN A 71 -3.18 -18.28 12.68
CA GLN A 71 -2.41 -17.22 13.34
C GLN A 71 -1.52 -16.43 12.38
N GLY A 72 -1.31 -16.95 11.18
CA GLY A 72 -0.44 -16.39 10.19
C GLY A 72 -1.18 -15.60 9.11
N SER A 73 -0.43 -14.77 8.40
CA SER A 73 -0.88 -14.23 7.13
C SER A 73 -1.13 -15.38 6.13
N GLN A 74 -1.86 -15.12 5.05
CA GLN A 74 -2.02 -16.11 3.97
C GLN A 74 -0.65 -16.55 3.41
N LEU A 75 0.34 -15.65 3.45
CA LEU A 75 1.71 -15.94 3.03
C LEU A 75 2.40 -16.93 3.99
N SER A 76 2.26 -16.75 5.31
CA SER A 76 2.82 -17.70 6.28
C SER A 76 2.31 -19.11 6.05
N TYR A 77 1.01 -19.29 5.79
CA TYR A 77 0.46 -20.60 5.47
C TYR A 77 1.04 -21.21 4.22
N LEU A 78 1.17 -20.40 3.18
CA LEU A 78 1.75 -20.85 1.93
C LEU A 78 3.21 -21.27 2.14
N ILE A 79 3.98 -20.48 2.89
CA ILE A 79 5.37 -20.78 3.24
C ILE A 79 5.44 -22.13 3.97
N ASP A 80 4.67 -22.29 5.06
CA ASP A 80 4.66 -23.51 5.86
C ASP A 80 4.25 -24.73 5.02
N ALA A 81 3.23 -24.59 4.17
CA ALA A 81 2.77 -25.65 3.31
C ALA A 81 3.83 -26.08 2.27
N ILE A 82 4.61 -25.14 1.75
CA ILE A 82 5.70 -25.44 0.80
C ILE A 82 6.90 -26.05 1.54
N GLU A 83 7.28 -25.54 2.71
CA GLU A 83 8.38 -26.06 3.53
C GLU A 83 8.10 -27.52 3.99
N GLU A 84 6.88 -27.78 4.42
CA GLU A 84 6.44 -29.11 4.84
C GLU A 84 6.14 -30.06 3.67
N ASN A 85 6.37 -29.63 2.42
CA ASN A 85 6.07 -30.39 1.18
C ASN A 85 4.60 -30.85 1.10
N LYS A 86 3.68 -30.09 1.65
CA LYS A 86 2.24 -30.35 1.54
C LYS A 86 1.66 -29.92 0.18
N VAL A 87 2.40 -29.10 -0.57
CA VAL A 87 2.02 -28.66 -1.92
C VAL A 87 2.62 -29.61 -2.94
N SER A 88 1.78 -30.33 -3.67
CA SER A 88 2.18 -31.33 -4.68
C SER A 88 2.37 -30.74 -6.08
N SER A 89 2.77 -29.46 -6.19
CA SER A 89 2.99 -28.79 -7.48
C SER A 89 4.43 -28.94 -7.96
N ASP A 90 4.59 -29.07 -9.27
CA ASP A 90 5.90 -28.97 -9.91
C ASP A 90 6.29 -27.50 -10.05
N PHE A 91 7.11 -27.03 -9.12
CA PHE A 91 7.54 -25.64 -9.08
C PHE A 91 8.37 -25.22 -10.29
N SER A 92 9.02 -26.17 -10.99
CA SER A 92 9.81 -25.88 -12.20
C SER A 92 8.95 -25.44 -13.39
N GLN A 93 7.67 -25.65 -13.34
CA GLN A 93 6.70 -25.22 -14.37
C GLN A 93 6.04 -23.89 -14.05
N ILE A 94 6.42 -23.24 -12.96
CA ILE A 94 5.84 -21.98 -12.51
C ILE A 94 6.81 -20.84 -12.85
N ALA A 95 6.30 -19.79 -13.48
CA ALA A 95 6.96 -18.51 -13.61
C ALA A 95 6.22 -17.45 -12.76
N LEU A 96 6.96 -16.77 -11.89
CA LEU A 96 6.44 -15.70 -11.03
C LEU A 96 6.92 -14.35 -11.53
N VAL A 97 5.99 -13.45 -11.81
CA VAL A 97 6.30 -12.06 -12.17
C VAL A 97 5.85 -11.15 -11.05
N ILE A 98 6.77 -10.36 -10.51
CA ILE A 98 6.54 -9.38 -9.45
C ILE A 98 6.87 -8.00 -10.02
N ASP A 99 5.93 -7.07 -9.98
CA ASP A 99 6.12 -5.74 -10.55
C ASP A 99 5.68 -4.62 -9.60
N GLY A 100 6.41 -3.50 -9.62
CA GLY A 100 6.06 -2.29 -8.88
C GLY A 100 6.42 -2.28 -7.39
N PHE A 101 7.14 -3.27 -6.91
CA PHE A 101 7.64 -3.27 -5.53
C PHE A 101 8.90 -2.42 -5.40
N THR A 102 9.05 -1.78 -4.25
CA THR A 102 10.24 -1.04 -3.84
C THR A 102 10.93 -1.67 -2.62
N ARG A 103 10.29 -2.64 -2.01
CA ARG A 103 10.80 -3.47 -0.91
C ARG A 103 9.92 -4.68 -0.73
N PHE A 104 10.45 -5.72 -0.10
CA PHE A 104 9.68 -6.84 0.42
C PHE A 104 9.57 -6.75 1.95
N SER A 105 8.47 -7.23 2.51
CA SER A 105 8.41 -7.61 3.91
C SER A 105 9.26 -8.87 4.14
N ALA A 106 9.56 -9.19 5.40
CA ALA A 106 10.32 -10.38 5.73
C ALA A 106 9.65 -11.69 5.24
N GLU A 107 8.32 -11.74 5.28
CA GLU A 107 7.55 -12.90 4.77
C GLU A 107 7.58 -12.99 3.25
N GLU A 108 7.41 -11.87 2.55
CA GLU A 108 7.49 -11.84 1.08
C GLU A 108 8.88 -12.24 0.60
N GLU A 109 9.92 -11.72 1.23
CA GLU A 109 11.31 -12.08 0.89
C GLU A 109 11.58 -13.56 1.16
N HIS A 110 11.09 -14.10 2.27
CA HIS A 110 11.21 -15.51 2.59
C HIS A 110 10.48 -16.41 1.58
N LEU A 111 9.27 -16.01 1.16
CA LEU A 111 8.53 -16.73 0.11
C LEU A 111 9.28 -16.72 -1.22
N VAL A 112 9.82 -15.57 -1.63
CA VAL A 112 10.60 -15.44 -2.87
C VAL A 112 11.84 -16.33 -2.81
N ASP A 113 12.57 -16.34 -1.69
CA ASP A 113 13.73 -17.22 -1.47
C ASP A 113 13.36 -18.70 -1.57
N LEU A 114 12.25 -19.08 -0.95
CA LEU A 114 11.76 -20.45 -0.94
C LEU A 114 11.38 -20.91 -2.35
N LEU A 115 10.62 -20.10 -3.08
CA LEU A 115 10.23 -20.39 -4.46
C LEU A 115 11.44 -20.46 -5.40
N TYR A 116 12.40 -19.56 -5.24
CA TYR A 116 13.66 -19.59 -6.00
C TYR A 116 14.42 -20.91 -5.78
N ARG A 117 14.55 -21.35 -4.52
CA ARG A 117 15.19 -22.64 -4.18
C ARG A 117 14.44 -23.85 -4.72
N LYS A 118 13.12 -23.75 -4.90
CA LYS A 118 12.27 -24.79 -5.51
C LYS A 118 12.31 -24.80 -7.03
N GLY A 119 13.07 -23.88 -7.67
CA GLY A 119 13.27 -23.83 -9.11
C GLY A 119 12.21 -23.02 -9.88
N VAL A 120 11.45 -22.17 -9.20
CA VAL A 120 10.52 -21.23 -9.85
C VAL A 120 11.35 -20.19 -10.64
N GLU A 121 10.95 -19.94 -11.88
CA GLU A 121 11.48 -18.80 -12.65
C GLU A 121 10.88 -17.52 -12.11
N ILE A 122 11.73 -16.57 -11.65
CA ILE A 122 11.23 -15.33 -11.01
C ILE A 122 11.75 -14.13 -11.79
N VAL A 123 10.82 -13.28 -12.22
CA VAL A 123 11.10 -11.99 -12.86
C VAL A 123 10.57 -10.88 -11.95
N ILE A 124 11.46 -9.94 -11.59
CA ILE A 124 11.11 -8.82 -10.70
C ILE A 124 11.34 -7.52 -11.45
N GLY A 125 10.27 -6.72 -11.62
CA GLY A 125 10.27 -5.40 -12.22
C GLY A 125 10.15 -4.30 -11.18
N ALA A 126 10.91 -3.22 -11.37
CA ALA A 126 10.75 -2.00 -10.59
C ALA A 126 10.99 -0.76 -11.47
N TYR A 127 10.36 0.35 -11.10
CA TYR A 127 10.51 1.60 -11.84
C TYR A 127 11.82 2.29 -11.45
N ALA A 128 12.72 2.41 -12.42
CA ALA A 128 13.95 3.17 -12.29
C ALA A 128 14.46 3.59 -13.67
N THR A 129 15.25 4.66 -13.75
CA THR A 129 16.00 4.98 -14.96
C THR A 129 17.32 4.24 -14.97
N LYS A 130 17.86 3.98 -16.18
CA LYS A 130 19.21 3.42 -16.33
C LYS A 130 20.24 4.32 -15.64
N LYS A 131 20.09 5.64 -15.77
CA LYS A 131 20.93 6.64 -15.11
C LYS A 131 20.94 6.46 -13.60
N ALA A 132 19.76 6.39 -12.96
CA ALA A 132 19.64 6.19 -11.52
C ALA A 132 20.26 4.86 -11.07
N TYR A 133 20.02 3.77 -11.80
CA TYR A 133 20.57 2.45 -11.46
C TYR A 133 22.08 2.38 -11.56
N THR A 134 22.69 3.04 -12.57
CA THR A 134 24.15 3.04 -12.78
C THR A 134 24.89 4.10 -11.97
N SER A 135 24.20 5.08 -11.41
CA SER A 135 24.81 6.11 -10.56
C SER A 135 25.45 5.51 -9.32
N PRO A 136 26.67 5.92 -8.93
CA PRO A 136 27.28 5.48 -7.67
C PRO A 136 26.54 6.00 -6.43
N PHE A 137 25.82 7.10 -6.56
CA PHE A 137 25.05 7.73 -5.48
C PHE A 137 23.56 7.58 -5.75
N THR A 138 22.83 7.02 -4.78
CA THR A 138 21.39 6.83 -4.84
C THR A 138 20.64 7.73 -3.86
N GLU A 139 21.31 8.20 -2.82
CA GLU A 139 20.72 9.04 -1.80
C GLU A 139 20.16 10.33 -2.39
N GLY A 140 18.90 10.61 -2.10
CA GLY A 140 18.19 11.78 -2.66
C GLY A 140 17.70 11.63 -4.10
N ASN A 141 17.96 10.53 -4.78
CA ASN A 141 17.44 10.28 -6.13
C ASN A 141 15.93 9.94 -6.08
N LEU A 142 15.18 10.38 -7.09
CA LEU A 142 13.75 10.10 -7.22
C LEU A 142 13.42 8.59 -7.18
N TYR A 143 14.32 7.76 -7.70
CA TYR A 143 14.18 6.31 -7.79
C TYR A 143 14.97 5.56 -6.71
N GLN A 144 15.41 6.23 -5.64
CA GLN A 144 16.27 5.65 -4.62
C GLN A 144 15.76 4.29 -4.12
N ALA A 145 14.51 4.23 -3.66
CA ALA A 145 13.93 3.00 -3.11
C ALA A 145 13.93 1.85 -4.12
N SER A 146 13.54 2.10 -5.36
CA SER A 146 13.54 1.10 -6.43
C SER A 146 14.94 0.64 -6.80
N VAL A 147 15.89 1.57 -6.85
CA VAL A 147 17.30 1.25 -7.19
C VAL A 147 17.97 0.44 -6.10
N GLU A 148 17.79 0.82 -4.84
CA GLU A 148 18.33 0.08 -3.70
C GLU A 148 17.73 -1.33 -3.63
N PHE A 149 16.43 -1.46 -3.85
CA PHE A 149 15.74 -2.74 -3.92
C PHE A 149 16.30 -3.65 -5.04
N LEU A 150 16.40 -3.12 -6.27
CA LEU A 150 16.98 -3.89 -7.39
C LEU A 150 18.44 -4.28 -7.16
N ARG A 151 19.26 -3.41 -6.57
CA ARG A 151 20.64 -3.70 -6.23
C ARG A 151 20.76 -4.76 -5.14
N HIS A 152 19.90 -4.68 -4.11
CA HIS A 152 19.82 -5.71 -3.07
C HIS A 152 19.53 -7.08 -3.68
N LEU A 153 18.51 -7.18 -4.52
CA LEU A 153 18.13 -8.43 -5.19
C LEU A 153 19.23 -8.92 -6.16
N ALA A 154 19.81 -8.02 -6.95
CA ALA A 154 20.88 -8.37 -7.86
C ALA A 154 22.11 -8.94 -7.12
N PHE A 155 22.45 -8.37 -5.97
CA PHE A 155 23.51 -8.88 -5.10
C PHE A 155 23.14 -10.22 -4.47
N LYS A 156 21.93 -10.33 -3.89
CA LYS A 156 21.47 -11.52 -3.19
C LYS A 156 21.40 -12.75 -4.11
N TYR A 157 20.87 -12.58 -5.31
CA TYR A 157 20.65 -13.66 -6.27
C TYR A 157 21.77 -13.78 -7.32
N GLN A 158 22.85 -13.01 -7.18
CA GLN A 158 24.00 -13.00 -8.09
C GLN A 158 23.58 -12.79 -9.57
N THR A 159 22.61 -11.91 -9.79
CA THR A 159 22.05 -11.58 -11.11
C THR A 159 22.30 -10.12 -11.46
N LYS A 160 21.85 -9.69 -12.63
CA LYS A 160 21.96 -8.31 -13.10
C LYS A 160 20.57 -7.79 -13.45
N ALA A 161 20.31 -6.52 -13.13
CA ALA A 161 19.12 -5.86 -13.63
C ALA A 161 19.32 -5.47 -15.10
N GLU A 162 18.30 -5.70 -15.89
CA GLU A 162 18.24 -5.34 -17.31
C GLU A 162 17.26 -4.16 -17.49
N ASN A 163 17.62 -3.24 -18.37
CA ASN A 163 16.72 -2.18 -18.75
C ASN A 163 15.83 -2.65 -19.90
N THR A 164 14.55 -2.81 -19.63
CA THR A 164 13.54 -3.23 -20.62
C THR A 164 12.83 -2.08 -21.32
N CYS A 165 13.03 -0.83 -20.86
CA CYS A 165 12.42 0.33 -21.48
C CYS A 165 13.09 0.67 -22.80
N GLN A 166 12.26 0.81 -23.85
CA GLN A 166 12.71 1.43 -25.10
C GLN A 166 12.79 2.94 -24.89
N GLU A 167 13.95 3.52 -25.21
CA GLU A 167 14.06 4.98 -25.26
C GLU A 167 13.29 5.47 -26.49
N HIS A 168 12.23 6.25 -26.26
CA HIS A 168 11.53 6.92 -27.34
C HIS A 168 12.36 8.09 -27.85
N GLU A 169 12.55 8.17 -29.16
CA GLU A 169 13.27 9.28 -29.82
C GLU A 169 12.57 10.63 -29.61
N GLN A 170 11.25 10.62 -29.55
CA GLN A 170 10.45 11.81 -29.26
C GLN A 170 9.85 11.71 -27.86
N LEU A 171 10.24 12.64 -27.01
CA LEU A 171 9.72 12.76 -25.65
C LEU A 171 8.44 13.58 -25.69
N ASP A 172 7.37 13.07 -25.07
CA ASP A 172 6.19 13.85 -24.75
C ASP A 172 6.42 14.79 -23.56
N ALA A 173 5.46 15.66 -23.28
CA ALA A 173 5.55 16.64 -22.20
C ALA A 173 5.79 15.98 -20.82
N PHE A 174 5.18 14.82 -20.55
CA PHE A 174 5.35 14.10 -19.28
C PHE A 174 6.75 13.48 -19.17
N ALA A 175 7.27 12.89 -20.25
CA ALA A 175 8.63 12.35 -20.27
C ALA A 175 9.69 13.45 -20.10
N LYS A 176 9.48 14.62 -20.71
CA LYS A 176 10.32 15.81 -20.51
C LYS A 176 10.27 16.29 -19.06
N ALA A 177 9.06 16.39 -18.47
CA ALA A 177 8.89 16.78 -17.08
C ALA A 177 9.55 15.78 -16.12
N SER A 178 9.41 14.48 -16.37
CA SER A 178 10.06 13.43 -15.56
C SER A 178 11.58 13.55 -15.59
N LYS A 179 12.18 13.79 -16.77
CA LYS A 179 13.64 14.00 -16.89
C LYS A 179 14.11 15.26 -16.17
N LEU A 180 13.34 16.36 -16.26
CA LEU A 180 13.64 17.60 -15.52
C LEU A 180 13.55 17.38 -14.01
N LEU A 181 12.55 16.63 -13.56
CA LEU A 181 12.38 16.31 -12.15
C LEU A 181 13.55 15.44 -11.64
N GLU A 182 13.93 14.41 -12.37
CA GLU A 182 15.10 13.57 -12.02
C GLU A 182 16.37 14.41 -11.94
N SER A 183 16.60 15.32 -12.91
CA SER A 183 17.78 16.18 -12.90
C SER A 183 17.80 17.17 -11.74
N ALA A 184 16.63 17.63 -11.29
CA ALA A 184 16.52 18.48 -10.11
C ALA A 184 16.88 17.75 -8.82
N TYR A 185 16.54 16.44 -8.71
CA TYR A 185 16.87 15.63 -7.55
C TYR A 185 18.35 15.23 -7.50
N ASP A 186 18.95 14.91 -8.63
CA ASP A 186 20.38 14.49 -8.69
C ASP A 186 21.35 15.64 -9.02
N TYR A 187 20.84 16.88 -9.06
CA TYR A 187 21.59 18.09 -9.37
C TYR A 187 22.36 18.03 -10.70
N SER A 188 21.88 17.24 -11.65
CA SER A 188 22.48 17.14 -12.97
C SER A 188 21.93 18.22 -13.90
N GLU A 189 22.78 18.72 -14.78
CA GLU A 189 22.34 19.61 -15.84
C GLU A 189 21.70 18.83 -16.97
N ILE A 190 20.52 19.27 -17.41
CA ILE A 190 19.82 18.75 -18.57
C ILE A 190 19.32 19.90 -19.44
N SER A 191 19.54 19.79 -20.74
CA SER A 191 18.96 20.73 -21.71
C SER A 191 17.85 19.99 -22.47
N LEU A 192 16.62 20.47 -22.34
CA LEU A 192 15.46 19.96 -23.06
C LEU A 192 14.76 21.12 -23.76
N GLU A 193 14.45 20.92 -25.03
CA GLU A 193 13.60 21.87 -25.77
C GLU A 193 12.14 21.66 -25.35
N VAL A 194 11.52 22.73 -24.86
CA VAL A 194 10.11 22.78 -24.48
C VAL A 194 9.37 23.62 -25.49
N ASP A 195 8.45 23.03 -26.23
CA ASP A 195 7.66 23.69 -27.24
C ASP A 195 6.28 24.17 -26.72
N ALA A 196 5.49 24.78 -27.60
CA ALA A 196 4.16 25.29 -27.26
C ALA A 196 3.19 24.14 -26.90
N LYS A 197 3.31 23.00 -27.57
CA LYS A 197 2.46 21.85 -27.33
C LYS A 197 2.72 21.23 -25.94
N ASP A 198 3.98 21.12 -25.51
CA ASP A 198 4.32 20.66 -24.17
C ASP A 198 3.64 21.50 -23.09
N ARG A 199 3.53 22.82 -23.29
CA ARG A 199 2.87 23.74 -22.36
C ARG A 199 1.35 23.63 -22.36
N GLU A 200 0.76 23.17 -23.46
CA GLU A 200 -0.67 22.87 -23.55
C GLU A 200 -0.99 21.52 -22.89
N ASP A 201 -0.10 20.54 -23.07
CA ASP A 201 -0.27 19.17 -22.57
C ASP A 201 0.00 19.06 -21.07
N LEU A 202 0.92 19.86 -20.51
CA LEU A 202 1.27 19.86 -19.08
C LEU A 202 1.05 21.23 -18.47
N GLN A 203 0.16 21.34 -17.49
CA GLN A 203 -0.15 22.55 -16.75
C GLN A 203 0.00 22.32 -15.24
N ILE A 204 0.58 23.29 -14.55
CA ILE A 204 0.70 23.29 -13.09
C ILE A 204 -0.17 24.43 -12.56
N TRP A 205 -1.08 24.10 -11.68
CA TRP A 205 -1.97 25.06 -11.04
C TRP A 205 -1.64 25.18 -9.56
N SER A 206 -1.65 26.41 -9.04
CA SER A 206 -1.52 26.69 -7.63
C SER A 206 -2.83 27.29 -7.13
N CYS A 207 -3.45 26.66 -6.15
CA CYS A 207 -4.69 27.09 -5.52
C CYS A 207 -4.48 27.33 -4.02
N LEU A 208 -5.30 28.19 -3.42
CA LEU A 208 -5.20 28.50 -1.99
C LEU A 208 -5.84 27.40 -1.11
N THR A 209 -6.84 26.70 -1.64
CA THR A 209 -7.59 25.68 -0.90
C THR A 209 -7.86 24.46 -1.76
N GLN A 210 -8.05 23.30 -1.13
CA GLN A 210 -8.50 22.07 -1.79
C GLN A 210 -9.81 22.26 -2.55
N LYS A 211 -10.69 23.11 -2.04
CA LYS A 211 -11.97 23.44 -2.70
C LYS A 211 -11.74 24.13 -4.03
N GLU A 212 -10.90 25.16 -4.07
CA GLU A 212 -10.56 25.88 -5.30
C GLU A 212 -9.87 24.98 -6.32
N GLU A 213 -8.98 24.09 -5.85
CA GLU A 213 -8.31 23.09 -6.68
C GLU A 213 -9.34 22.18 -7.37
N LEU A 214 -10.26 21.61 -6.61
CA LEU A 214 -11.31 20.75 -7.16
C LEU A 214 -12.30 21.48 -8.08
N GLU A 215 -12.64 22.73 -7.77
CA GLU A 215 -13.45 23.57 -8.65
C GLU A 215 -12.75 23.87 -9.98
N LEU A 216 -11.44 24.11 -9.93
CA LEU A 216 -10.63 24.32 -11.13
C LEU A 216 -10.57 23.05 -11.98
N VAL A 217 -10.34 21.89 -11.36
CA VAL A 217 -10.38 20.59 -12.03
C VAL A 217 -11.76 20.33 -12.66
N ALA A 218 -12.85 20.56 -11.93
CA ALA A 218 -14.20 20.38 -12.45
C ALA A 218 -14.51 21.26 -13.64
N ARG A 219 -14.12 22.53 -13.59
CA ARG A 219 -14.26 23.49 -14.71
C ARG A 219 -13.44 23.04 -15.92
N SER A 220 -12.20 22.62 -15.70
CA SER A 220 -11.30 22.16 -16.75
C SER A 220 -11.85 20.92 -17.47
N ILE A 221 -12.38 19.94 -16.73
CA ILE A 221 -13.03 18.75 -17.30
C ILE A 221 -14.22 19.18 -18.18
N ARG A 222 -15.08 20.04 -17.66
CA ARG A 222 -16.24 20.50 -18.41
C ARG A 222 -15.86 21.29 -19.68
N GLN A 223 -14.84 22.12 -19.59
CA GLN A 223 -14.30 22.87 -20.72
C GLN A 223 -13.75 21.94 -21.80
N LYS A 224 -12.95 20.96 -21.43
CA LYS A 224 -12.39 19.94 -22.35
C LYS A 224 -13.50 19.16 -23.05
N LEU A 225 -14.51 18.70 -22.32
CA LEU A 225 -15.68 18.01 -22.90
C LEU A 225 -16.46 18.87 -23.88
N HIS A 226 -16.52 20.20 -23.64
CA HIS A 226 -17.18 21.11 -24.57
C HIS A 226 -16.35 21.34 -25.85
N GLN A 227 -15.04 21.44 -25.70
CA GLN A 227 -14.11 21.68 -26.82
C GLN A 227 -13.94 20.43 -27.71
N GLU A 228 -13.99 19.24 -27.12
CA GLU A 228 -13.73 17.98 -27.80
C GLU A 228 -14.92 17.00 -27.67
N PRO A 229 -15.86 17.01 -28.61
CA PRO A 229 -17.10 16.20 -28.55
C PRO A 229 -16.87 14.68 -28.51
N LYS A 230 -15.67 14.22 -28.85
CA LYS A 230 -15.29 12.79 -28.79
C LYS A 230 -14.94 12.34 -27.37
N LEU A 231 -14.64 13.26 -26.46
CA LEU A 231 -14.34 12.94 -25.06
C LEU A 231 -15.61 12.64 -24.27
N SER A 232 -15.45 11.79 -23.29
CA SER A 232 -16.47 11.47 -22.28
C SER A 232 -15.83 11.51 -20.89
N TYR A 233 -16.63 11.53 -19.83
CA TYR A 233 -16.11 11.49 -18.46
C TYR A 233 -15.17 10.30 -18.18
N LYS A 234 -15.30 9.20 -18.91
CA LYS A 234 -14.42 8.02 -18.80
C LYS A 234 -12.97 8.28 -19.22
N ASN A 235 -12.73 9.34 -19.98
CA ASN A 235 -11.40 9.70 -20.46
C ASN A 235 -10.59 10.50 -19.43
N PHE A 236 -11.21 10.90 -18.31
CA PHE A 236 -10.55 11.66 -17.27
C PHE A 236 -10.23 10.78 -16.06
N ARG A 237 -9.02 10.96 -15.52
CA ARG A 237 -8.57 10.33 -14.27
C ARG A 237 -7.98 11.40 -13.37
N ILE A 238 -8.35 11.35 -12.08
CA ILE A 238 -7.81 12.19 -11.04
C ILE A 238 -7.02 11.30 -10.09
N LEU A 239 -5.76 11.64 -9.84
CA LEU A 239 -4.90 10.94 -8.90
C LEU A 239 -4.76 11.84 -7.67
N LEU A 240 -5.05 11.31 -6.51
CA LEU A 240 -4.98 12.01 -5.23
C LEU A 240 -3.97 11.27 -4.34
N GLY A 241 -3.06 12.02 -3.71
CA GLY A 241 -2.12 11.47 -2.74
C GLY A 241 -2.82 10.96 -1.48
N ASP A 242 -3.87 11.66 -1.05
CA ASP A 242 -4.74 11.24 0.05
C ASP A 242 -6.21 11.42 -0.34
N VAL A 243 -6.88 10.30 -0.62
CA VAL A 243 -8.28 10.29 -1.04
C VAL A 243 -9.22 10.67 0.09
N GLU A 244 -8.90 10.34 1.34
CA GLU A 244 -9.81 10.61 2.47
C GLU A 244 -9.93 12.10 2.76
N SER A 245 -8.84 12.85 2.69
CA SER A 245 -8.87 14.32 2.89
C SER A 245 -9.68 15.06 1.82
N TYR A 246 -9.74 14.50 0.60
CA TYR A 246 -10.46 15.11 -0.54
C TYR A 246 -11.91 14.63 -0.68
N LYS A 247 -12.26 13.48 -0.09
CA LYS A 247 -13.52 12.75 -0.33
C LYS A 247 -14.77 13.63 -0.25
N LEU A 248 -14.96 14.33 0.87
CA LEU A 248 -16.15 15.14 1.11
C LEU A 248 -16.23 16.35 0.17
N SER A 249 -15.12 17.04 -0.02
CA SER A 249 -15.04 18.20 -0.91
C SER A 249 -15.25 17.79 -2.36
N LEU A 250 -14.66 16.67 -2.79
CA LEU A 250 -14.81 16.12 -4.14
C LEU A 250 -16.27 15.73 -4.43
N GLN A 251 -16.92 15.01 -3.52
CA GLN A 251 -18.32 14.64 -3.66
C GLN A 251 -19.22 15.87 -3.81
N THR A 252 -19.01 16.87 -2.96
CA THR A 252 -19.81 18.11 -2.98
C THR A 252 -19.64 18.86 -4.30
N ILE A 253 -18.39 19.09 -4.70
CA ILE A 253 -18.07 19.90 -5.88
C ILE A 253 -18.47 19.18 -7.17
N PHE A 254 -18.15 17.89 -7.29
CA PHE A 254 -18.49 17.15 -8.50
C PHE A 254 -19.98 16.98 -8.71
N ASN A 255 -20.75 16.80 -7.61
CA ASN A 255 -22.22 16.84 -7.67
C ASN A 255 -22.72 18.22 -8.09
N GLN A 256 -22.15 19.31 -7.57
CA GLN A 256 -22.53 20.67 -7.97
C GLN A 256 -22.26 20.93 -9.46
N TYR A 257 -21.13 20.43 -9.99
CA TYR A 257 -20.78 20.54 -11.41
C TYR A 257 -21.41 19.44 -12.28
N GLN A 258 -22.21 18.53 -11.69
CA GLN A 258 -22.84 17.40 -12.37
C GLN A 258 -21.84 16.50 -13.10
N ILE A 259 -20.68 16.26 -12.48
CA ILE A 259 -19.65 15.36 -12.99
C ILE A 259 -19.83 13.99 -12.32
N PRO A 260 -20.14 12.93 -13.09
CA PRO A 260 -20.15 11.57 -12.54
C PRO A 260 -18.72 11.13 -12.23
N PHE A 261 -18.53 10.54 -11.06
CA PHE A 261 -17.20 10.10 -10.61
C PHE A 261 -17.28 8.75 -9.87
N TYR A 262 -16.14 8.07 -9.82
CA TYR A 262 -15.96 6.83 -9.08
C TYR A 262 -14.69 6.93 -8.23
N LEU A 263 -14.79 6.69 -6.93
CA LEU A 263 -13.67 6.85 -5.99
C LEU A 263 -12.80 5.59 -5.81
N GLY A 264 -13.13 4.47 -6.42
CA GLY A 264 -12.30 3.26 -6.40
C GLY A 264 -12.07 2.61 -5.02
N LYS A 265 -12.64 3.13 -3.95
CA LYS A 265 -12.51 2.59 -2.60
C LYS A 265 -13.77 1.82 -2.19
N SER A 266 -13.56 0.69 -1.51
CA SER A 266 -14.64 0.02 -0.78
C SER A 266 -14.94 0.83 0.48
N GLU A 267 -16.23 1.10 0.72
CA GLU A 267 -16.67 1.70 1.99
C GLU A 267 -16.93 0.59 3.02
N SER A 268 -16.57 0.88 4.27
CA SER A 268 -16.91 -0.03 5.36
C SER A 268 -18.43 -0.15 5.47
N MET A 269 -18.92 -1.38 5.46
CA MET A 269 -20.35 -1.67 5.68
C MET A 269 -20.79 -1.44 7.14
N ALA A 270 -19.88 -1.06 8.05
CA ALA A 270 -20.16 -0.93 9.49
C ALA A 270 -21.36 -0.02 9.79
N HIS A 271 -21.53 1.06 9.03
CA HIS A 271 -22.63 2.01 9.18
C HIS A 271 -23.82 1.75 8.24
N HIS A 272 -23.75 0.69 7.43
CA HIS A 272 -24.85 0.37 6.53
C HIS A 272 -26.06 -0.15 7.32
N PRO A 273 -27.31 0.26 7.01
CA PRO A 273 -28.50 -0.17 7.73
C PRO A 273 -28.64 -1.69 7.85
N LEU A 274 -28.22 -2.44 6.84
CA LEU A 274 -28.23 -3.90 6.86
C LEU A 274 -27.29 -4.47 7.93
N THR A 275 -26.10 -3.91 8.08
CA THR A 275 -25.12 -4.33 9.10
C THR A 275 -25.68 -4.03 10.50
N GLN A 276 -26.25 -2.84 10.72
CA GLN A 276 -26.88 -2.47 11.98
C GLN A 276 -28.07 -3.39 12.31
N PHE A 277 -28.85 -3.79 11.30
CA PHE A 277 -29.94 -4.75 11.46
C PHE A 277 -29.40 -6.12 11.91
N VAL A 278 -28.37 -6.66 11.23
CA VAL A 278 -27.78 -7.95 11.58
C VAL A 278 -27.14 -7.91 12.98
N GLU A 279 -26.45 -6.84 13.32
CA GLU A 279 -25.91 -6.63 14.67
C GLU A 279 -27.02 -6.57 15.73
N SER A 280 -28.14 -5.91 15.43
CA SER A 280 -29.28 -5.83 16.34
C SER A 280 -29.89 -7.20 16.61
N ILE A 281 -29.99 -8.06 15.58
CA ILE A 281 -30.41 -9.46 15.74
C ILE A 281 -29.39 -10.23 16.60
N GLY A 282 -28.10 -10.04 16.36
CA GLY A 282 -27.04 -10.67 17.16
C GLY A 282 -27.08 -10.26 18.64
N ARG A 283 -27.39 -8.99 18.92
CA ARG A 283 -27.59 -8.50 20.28
C ARG A 283 -28.82 -9.14 20.95
N LEU A 284 -29.95 -9.19 20.26
CA LEU A 284 -31.17 -9.86 20.79
C LEU A 284 -30.90 -11.31 21.15
N LYS A 285 -30.10 -12.05 20.37
CA LYS A 285 -29.78 -13.44 20.65
C LYS A 285 -28.83 -13.63 21.86
N ARG A 286 -28.06 -12.61 22.25
CA ARG A 286 -27.20 -12.64 23.44
C ARG A 286 -27.90 -12.30 24.75
N TYR A 287 -29.05 -11.64 24.67
CA TYR A 287 -29.83 -11.18 25.86
C TYR A 287 -31.06 -12.04 26.15
N ASN A 288 -31.32 -13.06 25.32
CA ASN A 288 -32.27 -14.14 25.55
C ASN A 288 -31.55 -15.47 25.78
#